data_eb9a9432435865668c9988381c424b4a
#
_entry.id   eb9a9432435865668c9988381c424b4a
#
_cell.length_a   1.000
_cell.length_b   1.000
_cell.length_c   1.000
_cell.angle_alpha   90.00
_cell.angle_beta   90.00
_cell.angle_gamma   90.00
#
_symmetry.space_group_name_H-M   'P 1'
#
loop_
_entity.id
_entity.type
_entity.pdbx_description
1 polymer ?
#
loop_
_entity_poly.entity_id
_entity_poly.type
_entity_poly.pdbx_seq_one_letter_code
_entity_poly.pdbx_strand_id
1 'polypeptide(L)'
;VGTVENTTFKGVHYEMSVRCGKCEILIHSTKSAEIGSKIGMRVIPFNIQIMNKLLPFYDNVIETTVTYANQNDNSFEFELEGETVTVPDKYYEEGTKLKIALPPDALSLAGDGVGDLKDLYIESVVYKGEHNEIILESDERKWLMLSDTDEQVATYVPLSFNFSKARFEVNSEFSEKEG
;
A
#
# COMPACT_ATOMS: atom_id res chain seq x y z
N VAL A 1 24.04 11.67 -19.06
CA VAL A 1 25.37 11.17 -18.67
C VAL A 1 25.30 10.83 -17.18
N GLY A 2 25.77 9.63 -16.83
CA GLY A 2 25.85 9.20 -15.44
C GLY A 2 27.24 8.65 -15.10
N THR A 3 27.49 8.48 -13.80
CA THR A 3 28.73 7.89 -13.29
C THR A 3 28.45 6.45 -12.85
N VAL A 4 29.26 5.50 -13.30
CA VAL A 4 29.12 4.08 -12.92
C VAL A 4 29.57 3.91 -11.48
N GLU A 5 28.68 3.43 -10.61
CA GLU A 5 28.94 3.17 -9.19
C GLU A 5 29.26 1.69 -8.92
N ASN A 6 28.63 0.81 -9.68
CA ASN A 6 28.87 -0.63 -9.56
C ASN A 6 28.75 -1.32 -10.92
N THR A 7 29.49 -2.42 -11.09
CA THR A 7 29.43 -3.30 -12.27
C THR A 7 29.59 -4.75 -11.83
N THR A 8 28.58 -5.57 -12.11
CA THR A 8 28.57 -7.00 -11.75
C THR A 8 28.26 -7.85 -12.98
N PHE A 9 29.06 -8.87 -13.26
CA PHE A 9 28.79 -9.84 -14.32
C PHE A 9 27.78 -10.90 -13.83
N LYS A 10 26.68 -11.07 -14.55
CA LYS A 10 25.59 -12.02 -14.25
C LYS A 10 25.59 -13.25 -15.17
N GLY A 11 26.75 -13.63 -15.70
CA GLY A 11 26.94 -14.82 -16.56
C GLY A 11 26.73 -14.58 -18.06
N VAL A 12 25.75 -13.73 -18.44
CA VAL A 12 25.45 -13.42 -19.86
C VAL A 12 25.45 -11.92 -20.16
N HIS A 13 25.36 -11.09 -19.13
CA HIS A 13 25.37 -9.62 -19.24
C HIS A 13 25.99 -9.03 -17.97
N TYR A 14 26.34 -7.76 -18.06
CA TYR A 14 26.73 -6.94 -16.92
C TYR A 14 25.51 -6.16 -16.42
N GLU A 15 25.35 -6.14 -15.11
CA GLU A 15 24.45 -5.26 -14.39
C GLU A 15 25.28 -4.11 -13.81
N MET A 16 24.91 -2.89 -14.18
CA MET A 16 25.63 -1.69 -13.77
C MET A 16 24.68 -0.72 -13.07
N SER A 17 25.08 -0.24 -11.90
CA SER A 17 24.43 0.85 -11.19
C SER A 17 25.09 2.17 -11.60
N VAL A 18 24.28 3.12 -12.07
CA VAL A 18 24.76 4.38 -12.65
C VAL A 18 24.05 5.56 -11.99
N ARG A 19 24.81 6.46 -11.38
CA ARG A 19 24.32 7.69 -10.74
C ARG A 19 24.13 8.80 -11.75
N CYS A 20 22.89 9.31 -11.84
CA CYS A 20 22.53 10.47 -12.63
C CYS A 20 21.92 11.56 -11.75
N GLY A 21 22.73 12.47 -11.26
CA GLY A 21 22.29 13.46 -10.27
C GLY A 21 21.78 12.78 -8.99
N LYS A 22 20.49 12.95 -8.68
CA LYS A 22 19.85 12.30 -7.51
C LYS A 22 19.29 10.92 -7.81
N CYS A 23 19.28 10.46 -9.06
CA CYS A 23 18.71 9.19 -9.46
C CYS A 23 19.80 8.13 -9.64
N GLU A 24 19.50 6.91 -9.24
CA GLU A 24 20.26 5.70 -9.57
C GLU A 24 19.51 4.94 -10.67
N ILE A 25 20.25 4.50 -11.67
CA ILE A 25 19.71 3.78 -12.83
C ILE A 25 20.43 2.44 -12.94
N LEU A 26 19.65 1.35 -12.93
CA LEU A 26 20.18 0.00 -13.18
C LEU A 26 20.19 -0.28 -14.68
N ILE A 27 21.34 -0.68 -15.21
CA ILE A 27 21.54 -0.94 -16.63
C ILE A 27 21.97 -2.39 -16.82
N HIS A 28 21.29 -3.10 -17.72
CA HIS A 28 21.74 -4.39 -18.23
C HIS A 28 22.38 -4.22 -19.60
N SER A 29 23.64 -4.68 -19.76
CA SER A 29 24.41 -4.52 -20.99
C SER A 29 25.35 -5.71 -21.22
N THR A 30 25.59 -6.04 -22.47
CA THR A 30 26.63 -7.00 -22.85
C THR A 30 28.06 -6.40 -22.78
N LYS A 31 28.15 -5.07 -22.60
CA LYS A 31 29.43 -4.35 -22.41
C LYS A 31 29.53 -3.86 -20.99
N SER A 32 30.70 -4.01 -20.38
CA SER A 32 31.02 -3.43 -19.08
C SER A 32 31.51 -1.99 -19.21
N ALA A 33 31.41 -1.25 -18.11
CA ALA A 33 32.11 0.01 -17.92
C ALA A 33 32.80 0.02 -16.57
N GLU A 34 33.94 0.71 -16.46
CA GLU A 34 34.70 0.80 -15.22
C GLU A 34 33.97 1.64 -14.17
N ILE A 35 34.07 1.23 -12.92
CA ILE A 35 33.52 1.98 -11.78
C ILE A 35 34.18 3.38 -11.74
N GLY A 36 33.39 4.43 -11.57
CA GLY A 36 33.81 5.82 -11.60
C GLY A 36 33.82 6.44 -13.00
N SER A 37 33.69 5.66 -14.08
CA SER A 37 33.63 6.21 -15.44
C SER A 37 32.30 6.92 -15.71
N LYS A 38 32.37 7.94 -16.58
CA LYS A 38 31.17 8.66 -17.07
C LYS A 38 30.68 8.01 -18.35
N ILE A 39 29.46 7.57 -18.36
CA ILE A 39 28.82 6.96 -19.53
C ILE A 39 27.62 7.75 -20.01
N GLY A 40 27.42 7.79 -21.34
CA GLY A 40 26.20 8.26 -21.98
C GLY A 40 25.19 7.12 -22.01
N MET A 41 23.96 7.41 -21.58
CA MET A 41 22.86 6.45 -21.66
C MET A 41 21.82 6.94 -22.65
N ARG A 42 21.26 6.01 -23.42
CA ARG A 42 20.16 6.25 -24.33
C ARG A 42 19.09 5.20 -24.10
N VAL A 43 17.88 5.64 -23.87
CA VAL A 43 16.70 4.77 -23.85
C VAL A 43 15.98 4.92 -25.17
N ILE A 44 15.68 3.81 -25.81
CA ILE A 44 14.87 3.79 -27.03
C ILE A 44 13.41 3.96 -26.57
N PRO A 45 12.66 4.98 -27.05
CA PRO A 45 11.29 5.24 -26.58
C PRO A 45 10.35 4.03 -26.65
N PHE A 46 10.55 3.16 -27.63
CA PHE A 46 9.75 1.94 -27.81
C PHE A 46 9.95 0.90 -26.68
N ASN A 47 11.04 0.99 -25.93
CA ASN A 47 11.35 0.09 -24.81
C ASN A 47 10.97 0.69 -23.45
N ILE A 48 10.32 1.86 -23.44
CA ILE A 48 9.82 2.48 -22.21
C ILE A 48 8.46 1.87 -21.91
N GLN A 49 8.38 1.11 -20.83
CA GLN A 49 7.11 0.70 -20.25
C GLN A 49 6.79 1.66 -19.11
N ILE A 50 5.67 2.37 -19.24
CA ILE A 50 5.13 3.17 -18.15
C ILE A 50 4.26 2.23 -17.32
N MET A 51 4.76 1.86 -16.17
CA MET A 51 3.96 1.12 -15.17
C MET A 51 3.37 2.13 -14.20
N ASN A 52 2.09 1.98 -13.88
CA ASN A 52 1.53 2.65 -12.72
C ASN A 52 2.29 2.12 -11.50
N LYS A 53 3.20 2.94 -10.96
CA LYS A 53 3.72 2.67 -9.65
C LYS A 53 2.57 2.91 -8.69
N LEU A 54 2.07 1.84 -8.07
CA LEU A 54 1.31 1.99 -6.84
C LEU A 54 2.28 2.66 -5.86
N LEU A 55 2.07 3.96 -5.69
CA LEU A 55 2.92 4.75 -4.80
C LEU A 55 2.68 4.22 -3.38
N PRO A 56 3.73 3.93 -2.61
CA PRO A 56 3.62 3.38 -1.25
C PRO A 56 3.04 4.39 -0.24
N PHE A 57 2.27 5.39 -0.69
CA PHE A 57 1.82 6.49 0.14
C PHE A 57 0.33 6.82 -0.01
N TYR A 58 -0.45 5.97 -0.68
CA TYR A 58 -1.88 6.14 -0.62
C TYR A 58 -2.42 5.37 0.58
N ASP A 59 -2.98 6.11 1.53
CA ASP A 59 -3.76 5.50 2.59
C ASP A 59 -4.98 4.78 1.98
N ASN A 60 -5.35 3.68 2.61
CA ASN A 60 -6.64 3.07 2.35
C ASN A 60 -7.70 3.96 3.00
N VAL A 61 -8.57 4.54 2.22
CA VAL A 61 -9.57 5.50 2.70
C VAL A 61 -10.92 4.83 2.82
N ILE A 62 -11.52 4.92 4.00
CA ILE A 62 -12.88 4.47 4.31
C ILE A 62 -13.72 5.71 4.58
N GLU A 63 -14.82 5.88 3.86
CA GLU A 63 -15.87 6.85 4.17
C GLU A 63 -17.05 6.12 4.75
N THR A 64 -17.44 6.47 5.99
CA THR A 64 -18.46 5.73 6.73
C THR A 64 -19.23 6.62 7.68
N THR A 65 -20.26 6.04 8.31
CA THR A 65 -21.05 6.68 9.37
C THR A 65 -21.00 5.79 10.60
N VAL A 66 -20.80 6.38 11.76
CA VAL A 66 -20.83 5.67 13.05
C VAL A 66 -22.22 5.08 13.26
N THR A 67 -22.29 3.75 13.40
CA THR A 67 -23.55 3.02 13.59
C THR A 67 -23.87 2.77 15.06
N TYR A 68 -22.83 2.65 15.89
CA TYR A 68 -22.95 2.50 17.32
C TYR A 68 -21.78 3.18 18.04
N ALA A 69 -22.03 3.75 19.22
CA ALA A 69 -21.03 4.45 20.02
C ALA A 69 -21.10 4.03 21.48
N ASN A 70 -19.96 3.59 22.05
CA ASN A 70 -19.86 3.20 23.45
C ASN A 70 -18.91 4.15 24.20
N GLN A 71 -19.50 5.07 24.96
CA GLN A 71 -18.74 6.06 25.71
C GLN A 71 -17.95 5.45 26.88
N ASN A 72 -18.43 4.34 27.46
CA ASN A 72 -17.76 3.71 28.59
C ASN A 72 -16.44 3.02 28.17
N ASP A 73 -16.45 2.39 27.00
CA ASP A 73 -15.30 1.70 26.43
C ASP A 73 -14.47 2.58 25.50
N ASN A 74 -14.89 3.85 25.34
CA ASN A 74 -14.29 4.81 24.40
C ASN A 74 -14.10 4.18 23.02
N SER A 75 -15.19 3.60 22.47
CA SER A 75 -15.18 2.90 21.17
C SER A 75 -16.38 3.29 20.33
N PHE A 76 -16.30 3.03 19.04
CA PHE A 76 -17.41 3.13 18.12
C PHE A 76 -17.38 2.01 17.09
N GLU A 77 -18.49 1.80 16.41
CA GLU A 77 -18.66 0.81 15.35
C GLU A 77 -19.17 1.46 14.07
N PHE A 78 -18.82 0.86 12.95
CA PHE A 78 -19.31 1.21 11.63
C PHE A 78 -19.44 -0.03 10.74
N GLU A 79 -20.27 0.05 9.70
CA GLU A 79 -20.42 -1.01 8.72
C GLU A 79 -19.43 -0.81 7.56
N LEU A 80 -18.74 -1.89 7.17
CA LEU A 80 -17.82 -1.94 6.06
C LEU A 80 -17.96 -3.27 5.32
N GLU A 81 -18.39 -3.23 4.08
CA GLU A 81 -18.54 -4.43 3.22
C GLU A 81 -19.37 -5.55 3.88
N GLY A 82 -20.41 -5.16 4.63
CA GLY A 82 -21.31 -6.09 5.32
C GLY A 82 -20.81 -6.64 6.66
N GLU A 83 -19.61 -6.23 7.09
CA GLU A 83 -19.05 -6.58 8.41
C GLU A 83 -19.13 -5.37 9.35
N THR A 84 -19.42 -5.62 10.62
CA THR A 84 -19.37 -4.59 11.66
C THR A 84 -17.95 -4.46 12.17
N VAL A 85 -17.35 -3.29 12.00
CA VAL A 85 -15.98 -2.99 12.42
C VAL A 85 -15.98 -2.15 13.68
N THR A 86 -15.28 -2.59 14.71
CA THR A 86 -15.15 -1.88 16.00
C THR A 86 -13.83 -1.12 16.06
N VAL A 87 -13.89 0.18 16.37
CA VAL A 87 -12.71 1.03 16.58
C VAL A 87 -12.52 1.27 18.07
N PRO A 88 -11.49 0.72 18.68
CA PRO A 88 -11.18 0.95 20.09
C PRO A 88 -10.47 2.29 20.33
N ASP A 89 -10.49 2.75 21.58
CA ASP A 89 -9.75 3.92 22.07
C ASP A 89 -10.09 5.25 21.38
N LYS A 90 -11.27 5.32 20.76
CA LYS A 90 -11.81 6.53 20.12
C LYS A 90 -13.31 6.58 20.24
N TYR A 91 -13.83 7.78 20.45
CA TYR A 91 -15.26 8.02 20.56
C TYR A 91 -15.73 9.06 19.55
N TYR A 92 -16.75 8.70 18.80
CA TYR A 92 -17.56 9.59 17.97
C TYR A 92 -19.03 9.25 18.19
N GLU A 93 -19.89 10.25 18.22
CA GLU A 93 -21.33 10.04 18.40
C GLU A 93 -21.93 9.27 17.22
N GLU A 94 -22.94 8.46 17.50
CA GLU A 94 -23.73 7.77 16.48
C GLU A 94 -24.28 8.76 15.44
N GLY A 95 -24.20 8.37 14.17
CA GLY A 95 -24.57 9.23 13.04
C GLY A 95 -23.43 10.14 12.55
N THR A 96 -22.30 10.23 13.27
CA THR A 96 -21.15 11.01 12.79
C THR A 96 -20.59 10.41 11.49
N LYS A 97 -20.44 11.24 10.47
CA LYS A 97 -19.80 10.85 9.20
C LYS A 97 -18.30 11.03 9.31
N LEU A 98 -17.57 9.96 9.03
CA LEU A 98 -16.12 9.90 9.17
C LEU A 98 -15.45 9.54 7.85
N LYS A 99 -14.29 10.13 7.65
CA LYS A 99 -13.27 9.66 6.71
C LYS A 99 -12.12 9.12 7.50
N ILE A 100 -11.83 7.83 7.33
CA ILE A 100 -10.78 7.10 8.03
C ILE A 100 -9.69 6.78 7.01
N ALA A 101 -8.48 7.27 7.24
CA ALA A 101 -7.33 7.01 6.38
C ALA A 101 -6.37 6.05 7.10
N LEU A 102 -6.21 4.84 6.57
CA LEU A 102 -5.36 3.78 7.06
C LEU A 102 -4.11 3.68 6.19
N PRO A 103 -2.92 3.97 6.69
CA PRO A 103 -1.69 3.74 5.94
C PRO A 103 -1.53 2.23 5.66
N PRO A 104 -0.83 1.83 4.58
CA PRO A 104 -0.70 0.42 4.19
C PRO A 104 -0.08 -0.49 5.26
N ASP A 105 0.75 0.06 6.15
CA ASP A 105 1.35 -0.65 7.29
C ASP A 105 0.42 -0.76 8.52
N ALA A 106 -0.80 -0.20 8.43
CA ALA A 106 -1.85 -0.38 9.41
C ALA A 106 -2.71 -1.63 9.14
N LEU A 107 -2.50 -2.30 8.02
CA LEU A 107 -3.21 -3.50 7.61
C LEU A 107 -2.36 -4.74 7.91
N SER A 108 -3.01 -5.83 8.32
CA SER A 108 -2.37 -7.13 8.55
C SER A 108 -3.32 -8.27 8.24
N LEU A 109 -2.80 -9.43 7.86
CA LEU A 109 -3.61 -10.64 7.73
C LEU A 109 -3.91 -11.19 9.12
N ALA A 110 -5.14 -11.58 9.36
CA ALA A 110 -5.55 -12.19 10.63
C ALA A 110 -5.18 -13.68 10.63
N GLY A 111 -4.24 -14.06 11.52
CA GLY A 111 -3.65 -15.40 11.55
C GLY A 111 -4.57 -16.51 12.07
N ASP A 112 -5.67 -16.17 12.74
CA ASP A 112 -6.65 -17.09 13.32
C ASP A 112 -7.97 -17.18 12.53
N GLY A 113 -8.02 -16.54 11.37
CA GLY A 113 -9.21 -16.50 10.52
C GLY A 113 -10.29 -15.52 10.97
N VAL A 114 -10.02 -14.72 12.02
CA VAL A 114 -10.93 -13.68 12.53
C VAL A 114 -10.31 -12.32 12.27
N GLY A 115 -10.80 -11.61 11.25
CA GLY A 115 -10.38 -10.24 10.88
C GLY A 115 -11.56 -9.28 10.90
N ASP A 116 -11.27 -8.00 10.71
CA ASP A 116 -12.28 -6.95 10.55
C ASP A 116 -13.05 -7.10 9.21
N LEU A 117 -12.35 -7.61 8.19
CA LEU A 117 -12.95 -8.05 6.93
C LEU A 117 -12.58 -9.49 6.63
N LYS A 118 -13.49 -10.21 5.97
CA LYS A 118 -13.33 -11.61 5.60
C LYS A 118 -13.21 -11.78 4.10
N ASP A 119 -12.62 -12.90 3.69
CA ASP A 119 -12.64 -13.39 2.30
C ASP A 119 -12.07 -12.41 1.26
N LEU A 120 -11.00 -11.67 1.59
CA LEU A 120 -10.29 -10.85 0.63
C LEU A 120 -9.35 -11.70 -0.23
N TYR A 121 -9.39 -11.47 -1.53
CA TYR A 121 -8.55 -12.17 -2.49
C TYR A 121 -7.19 -11.49 -2.63
N ILE A 122 -6.08 -12.23 -2.48
CA ILE A 122 -4.73 -11.73 -2.75
C ILE A 122 -4.53 -11.67 -4.26
N GLU A 123 -4.67 -10.48 -4.84
CA GLU A 123 -4.51 -10.24 -6.28
C GLU A 123 -3.04 -10.22 -6.69
N SER A 124 -2.19 -9.58 -5.90
CA SER A 124 -0.76 -9.48 -6.21
C SER A 124 0.11 -9.31 -4.96
N VAL A 125 1.33 -9.82 -5.06
CA VAL A 125 2.41 -9.64 -4.07
C VAL A 125 3.64 -9.18 -4.83
N VAL A 126 4.19 -8.01 -4.46
CA VAL A 126 5.36 -7.43 -5.11
C VAL A 126 6.43 -7.09 -4.08
N TYR A 127 7.55 -7.80 -4.11
CA TYR A 127 8.69 -7.50 -3.24
C TYR A 127 9.38 -6.19 -3.64
N LYS A 128 9.60 -5.29 -2.68
CA LYS A 128 10.22 -3.97 -2.87
C LYS A 128 11.62 -3.83 -2.26
N GLY A 129 12.23 -4.95 -1.89
CA GLY A 129 13.58 -5.01 -1.32
C GLY A 129 13.62 -5.02 0.21
N GLU A 130 12.68 -4.36 0.88
CA GLU A 130 12.58 -4.31 2.34
C GLU A 130 11.24 -4.89 2.85
N HIS A 131 10.22 -4.90 2.01
CA HIS A 131 8.87 -5.39 2.32
C HIS A 131 8.16 -5.85 1.05
N ASN A 132 7.06 -6.54 1.23
CA ASN A 132 6.11 -6.88 0.16
C ASN A 132 4.97 -5.86 0.14
N GLU A 133 4.65 -5.33 -1.04
CA GLU A 133 3.39 -4.64 -1.31
C GLU A 133 2.36 -5.67 -1.75
N ILE A 134 1.27 -5.80 -1.01
CA ILE A 134 0.21 -6.77 -1.26
C ILE A 134 -1.06 -6.01 -1.63
N ILE A 135 -1.64 -6.36 -2.77
CA ILE A 135 -2.96 -5.90 -3.17
C ILE A 135 -3.97 -6.99 -2.84
N LEU A 136 -4.91 -6.62 -1.99
CA LEU A 136 -6.07 -7.43 -1.64
C LEU A 136 -7.29 -6.85 -2.34
N GLU A 137 -8.14 -7.70 -2.87
CA GLU A 137 -9.37 -7.33 -3.56
C GLU A 137 -10.58 -7.89 -2.82
N SER A 138 -11.54 -7.03 -2.53
CA SER A 138 -12.89 -7.38 -2.13
C SER A 138 -13.86 -7.10 -3.27
N ASP A 139 -15.15 -7.38 -3.08
CA ASP A 139 -16.18 -7.08 -4.08
C ASP A 139 -16.35 -5.56 -4.33
N GLU A 140 -15.99 -4.72 -3.36
CA GLU A 140 -16.22 -3.28 -3.41
C GLU A 140 -14.97 -2.46 -3.74
N ARG A 141 -13.78 -2.93 -3.35
CA ARG A 141 -12.55 -2.15 -3.47
C ARG A 141 -11.27 -2.98 -3.42
N LYS A 142 -10.15 -2.28 -3.66
CA LYS A 142 -8.82 -2.81 -3.45
C LYS A 142 -8.17 -2.18 -2.22
N TRP A 143 -7.43 -3.01 -1.49
CA TRP A 143 -6.68 -2.64 -0.31
C TRP A 143 -5.19 -2.80 -0.58
N LEU A 144 -4.39 -1.83 -0.17
CA LEU A 144 -2.93 -1.93 -0.22
C LEU A 144 -2.40 -2.20 1.18
N MET A 145 -1.66 -3.30 1.33
CA MET A 145 -1.02 -3.70 2.58
C MET A 145 0.49 -3.81 2.40
N LEU A 146 1.26 -3.47 3.43
CA LEU A 146 2.68 -3.78 3.52
C LEU A 146 2.89 -4.97 4.45
N SER A 147 3.71 -5.94 4.04
CA SER A 147 4.02 -7.14 4.82
C SER A 147 5.51 -7.48 4.71
N ASP A 148 6.08 -7.97 5.81
CA ASP A 148 7.44 -8.52 5.84
C ASP A 148 7.45 -10.03 5.50
N THR A 149 6.27 -10.64 5.34
CA THR A 149 6.11 -12.06 5.03
C THR A 149 5.73 -12.29 3.57
N ASP A 150 6.13 -13.43 3.04
CA ASP A 150 5.74 -13.89 1.70
C ASP A 150 4.34 -14.51 1.75
N GLU A 151 3.38 -13.88 1.08
CA GLU A 151 2.02 -14.36 0.98
C GLU A 151 1.76 -15.03 -0.37
N GLN A 152 0.84 -15.98 -0.39
CA GLN A 152 0.50 -16.69 -1.61
C GLN A 152 -0.57 -15.94 -2.40
N VAL A 153 -0.26 -15.59 -3.64
CA VAL A 153 -1.24 -15.03 -4.59
C VAL A 153 -2.35 -16.05 -4.85
N ALA A 154 -3.53 -15.56 -5.19
CA ALA A 154 -4.74 -16.37 -5.48
C ALA A 154 -5.29 -17.14 -4.26
N THR A 155 -5.12 -16.61 -3.07
CA THR A 155 -5.74 -17.13 -1.84
C THR A 155 -6.71 -16.11 -1.24
N TYR A 156 -7.69 -16.60 -0.47
CA TYR A 156 -8.60 -15.75 0.30
C TYR A 156 -8.13 -15.67 1.74
N VAL A 157 -8.13 -14.48 2.28
CA VAL A 157 -7.58 -14.19 3.62
C VAL A 157 -8.43 -13.17 4.35
N PRO A 158 -8.50 -13.23 5.69
CA PRO A 158 -9.11 -12.17 6.49
C PRO A 158 -8.10 -11.03 6.73
N LEU A 159 -8.62 -9.80 6.78
CA LEU A 159 -7.85 -8.58 6.98
C LEU A 159 -8.20 -7.92 8.31
N SER A 160 -7.19 -7.48 9.04
CA SER A 160 -7.35 -6.72 10.29
C SER A 160 -6.75 -5.32 10.16
N PHE A 161 -7.37 -4.36 10.85
CA PHE A 161 -6.99 -2.97 10.87
C PHE A 161 -6.36 -2.56 12.20
N ASN A 162 -5.21 -1.90 12.14
CA ASN A 162 -4.62 -1.24 13.29
C ASN A 162 -5.04 0.24 13.32
N PHE A 163 -6.15 0.53 13.98
CA PHE A 163 -6.69 1.89 14.07
C PHE A 163 -5.84 2.87 14.88
N SER A 164 -4.83 2.40 15.63
CA SER A 164 -3.89 3.31 16.30
C SER A 164 -3.04 4.13 15.33
N LYS A 165 -2.87 3.63 14.10
CA LYS A 165 -2.16 4.30 13.00
C LYS A 165 -3.08 5.12 12.10
N ALA A 166 -4.40 4.98 12.24
CA ALA A 166 -5.37 5.65 11.39
C ALA A 166 -5.50 7.14 11.70
N ARG A 167 -5.80 7.91 10.65
CA ARG A 167 -6.24 9.31 10.77
C ARG A 167 -7.74 9.36 10.57
N PHE A 168 -8.42 10.14 11.42
CA PHE A 168 -9.87 10.30 11.43
C PHE A 168 -10.20 11.75 11.15
N GLU A 169 -11.07 11.99 10.20
CA GLU A 169 -11.59 13.32 9.85
C GLU A 169 -13.11 13.26 9.88
N VAL A 170 -13.74 14.22 10.60
CA VAL A 170 -15.18 14.39 10.57
C VAL A 170 -15.56 15.08 9.27
N ASN A 171 -16.38 14.43 8.48
CA ASN A 171 -16.84 14.96 7.20
C ASN A 171 -18.03 15.93 7.42
N SER A 172 -17.75 17.25 7.50
CA SER A 172 -18.74 18.29 7.74
C SER A 172 -19.52 18.72 6.48
N GLU A 173 -19.15 18.24 5.29
CA GLU A 173 -19.74 18.73 4.02
C GLU A 173 -21.14 18.18 3.70
N PHE A 174 -21.71 17.30 4.53
CA PHE A 174 -23.02 16.69 4.28
C PHE A 174 -24.17 17.25 5.14
N SER A 175 -23.96 18.28 5.95
CA SER A 175 -25.01 18.84 6.82
C SER A 175 -25.88 19.96 6.19
N GLU A 176 -25.67 20.35 4.93
CA GLU A 176 -26.34 21.49 4.30
C GLU A 176 -27.21 21.15 3.09
N LYS A 177 -27.80 19.97 2.97
CA LYS A 177 -28.80 19.69 1.90
C LYS A 177 -30.06 18.98 2.37
N GLU A 178 -30.59 19.32 3.53
CA GLU A 178 -31.97 19.07 3.89
C GLU A 178 -32.53 20.32 4.62
N GLY A 179 -32.93 21.27 3.82
CA GLY A 179 -33.67 22.45 4.23
C GLY A 179 -34.67 22.82 3.14
#